data_885f1b874e1a17186d5207c03b3aa628
#
_entry.id   885f1b874e1a17186d5207c03b3aa628
#
_cell.length_a   1.000
_cell.length_b   1.000
_cell.length_c   1.000
_cell.angle_alpha   90.00
_cell.angle_beta   90.00
_cell.angle_gamma   90.00
#
_symmetry.space_group_name_H-M   'P 1'
#
loop_
_entity.id
_entity.type
_entity.pdbx_description
1 polymer ?
#
loop_
_entity_poly.entity_id
_entity_poly.type
_entity_poly.pdbx_seq_one_letter_code
_entity_poly.pdbx_strand_id
1 'polypeptide(L)'
;MKTVDDLIQKYLVSNDFNMLRDKSKADYRYFLSVMSDKFGGTPYDKVTSKQAKHAYEEWVVRGITLANHVRNSSSRLYHYAIDMEYATFNPFGNIKRKTPDQRKVVWSEDDVRHFLDTAYSSFEWRSIGLIVQMAYEWCQRLGDMRLLTWDNLDLPDRKLYLEQSKKRAEVTLPIEDDLHSMLVQQQEDFGFQQYVAPRVRPVRTAYQPYSLERLSKAGRVVMREAGLSDELRLMDLRRTGTTEMVEAGVSMGQIMSVTGHTNPQSVKPYMKNTFASANNALTMRKSRDKST
;
A
#
# COMPACT_ATOMS: atom_id res chain seq x y z
N MET A 1 -18.05 26.49 -26.37
CA MET A 1 -18.29 25.07 -26.75
C MET A 1 -17.97 24.24 -25.50
N LYS A 2 -18.81 23.27 -25.13
CA LYS A 2 -18.60 22.51 -23.88
C LYS A 2 -17.62 21.36 -24.13
N THR A 3 -16.34 21.60 -23.80
CA THR A 3 -15.23 20.67 -24.07
C THR A 3 -14.95 19.73 -22.88
N VAL A 4 -14.11 18.71 -23.10
CA VAL A 4 -13.62 17.82 -22.03
C VAL A 4 -12.88 18.62 -20.94
N ASP A 5 -12.12 19.64 -21.32
CA ASP A 5 -11.44 20.51 -20.35
C ASP A 5 -12.44 21.29 -19.50
N ASP A 6 -13.50 21.83 -20.09
CA ASP A 6 -14.58 22.48 -19.32
C ASP A 6 -15.22 21.50 -18.33
N LEU A 7 -15.43 20.25 -18.74
CA LEU A 7 -15.99 19.20 -17.87
C LEU A 7 -15.02 18.84 -16.74
N ILE A 8 -13.72 18.72 -17.01
CA ILE A 8 -12.68 18.49 -15.99
C ILE A 8 -12.71 19.62 -14.96
N GLN A 9 -12.72 20.87 -15.37
CA GLN A 9 -12.76 22.01 -14.45
C GLN A 9 -14.01 21.99 -13.56
N LYS A 10 -15.18 21.68 -14.12
CA LYS A 10 -16.41 21.52 -13.32
C LYS A 10 -16.31 20.42 -12.31
N TYR A 11 -15.73 19.26 -12.68
CA TYR A 11 -15.55 18.15 -11.76
C TYR A 11 -14.59 18.49 -10.62
N LEU A 12 -13.47 19.17 -10.93
CA LEU A 12 -12.45 19.53 -9.93
C LEU A 12 -12.93 20.50 -8.85
N VAL A 13 -14.03 21.22 -9.08
CA VAL A 13 -14.66 22.11 -8.09
C VAL A 13 -15.93 21.51 -7.46
N SER A 14 -16.35 20.31 -7.90
CA SER A 14 -17.56 19.64 -7.42
C SER A 14 -17.40 19.11 -5.99
N ASN A 15 -18.53 18.89 -5.32
CA ASN A 15 -18.54 18.22 -4.02
C ASN A 15 -17.98 16.80 -4.10
N ASP A 16 -18.28 16.06 -5.14
CA ASP A 16 -17.78 14.70 -5.40
C ASP A 16 -16.25 14.64 -5.36
N PHE A 17 -15.59 15.63 -5.99
CA PHE A 17 -14.14 15.74 -5.95
C PHE A 17 -13.64 16.23 -4.60
N ASN A 18 -14.32 17.20 -3.97
CA ASN A 18 -13.91 17.78 -2.70
C ASN A 18 -13.99 16.80 -1.53
N MET A 19 -14.87 15.80 -1.60
CA MET A 19 -14.98 14.70 -0.62
C MET A 19 -13.83 13.69 -0.71
N LEU A 20 -13.02 13.71 -1.77
CA LEU A 20 -11.88 12.80 -1.92
C LEU A 20 -10.74 13.16 -0.95
N ARG A 21 -9.97 12.15 -0.56
CA ARG A 21 -8.70 12.35 0.19
C ARG A 21 -7.68 13.08 -0.67
N ASP A 22 -6.81 13.89 -0.07
CA ASP A 22 -5.84 14.74 -0.79
C ASP A 22 -4.96 13.94 -1.77
N LYS A 23 -4.49 12.76 -1.37
CA LYS A 23 -3.75 11.87 -2.28
C LYS A 23 -4.58 11.49 -3.51
N SER A 24 -5.86 11.15 -3.33
CA SER A 24 -6.75 10.83 -4.44
C SER A 24 -7.00 12.04 -5.32
N LYS A 25 -7.18 13.24 -4.73
CA LYS A 25 -7.31 14.49 -5.50
C LYS A 25 -6.09 14.74 -6.39
N ALA A 26 -4.88 14.55 -5.84
CA ALA A 26 -3.64 14.70 -6.61
C ALA A 26 -3.56 13.70 -7.77
N ASP A 27 -3.88 12.42 -7.50
CA ASP A 27 -3.89 11.37 -8.51
C ASP A 27 -4.93 11.65 -9.62
N TYR A 28 -6.15 12.07 -9.26
CA TYR A 28 -7.19 12.43 -10.25
C TYR A 28 -6.76 13.62 -11.11
N ARG A 29 -6.20 14.69 -10.51
CA ARG A 29 -5.69 15.82 -11.28
C ARG A 29 -4.66 15.39 -12.32
N TYR A 30 -3.70 14.55 -11.91
CA TYR A 30 -2.68 14.04 -12.82
C TYR A 30 -3.27 13.16 -13.93
N PHE A 31 -4.14 12.19 -13.60
CA PHE A 31 -4.68 11.30 -14.63
C PHE A 31 -5.68 12.00 -15.55
N LEU A 32 -6.42 12.98 -15.06
CA LEU A 32 -7.30 13.79 -15.89
C LEU A 32 -6.49 14.75 -16.78
N SER A 33 -5.30 15.23 -16.40
CA SER A 33 -4.43 15.97 -17.31
C SER A 33 -3.93 15.10 -18.46
N VAL A 34 -3.59 13.83 -18.21
CA VAL A 34 -3.23 12.88 -19.28
C VAL A 34 -4.42 12.63 -20.25
N MET A 35 -5.65 12.60 -19.73
CA MET A 35 -6.85 12.55 -20.57
C MET A 35 -7.04 13.84 -21.38
N SER A 36 -6.82 15.00 -20.76
CA SER A 36 -6.89 16.32 -21.39
C SER A 36 -5.93 16.46 -22.55
N ASP A 37 -4.70 15.97 -22.45
CA ASP A 37 -3.70 15.95 -23.55
C ASP A 37 -4.27 15.31 -24.84
N LYS A 38 -5.20 14.37 -24.70
CA LYS A 38 -5.80 13.66 -25.85
C LYS A 38 -7.15 14.20 -26.29
N PHE A 39 -7.99 14.63 -25.35
CA PHE A 39 -9.40 14.97 -25.60
C PHE A 39 -9.79 16.38 -25.17
N GLY A 40 -8.90 17.16 -24.56
CA GLY A 40 -9.23 18.40 -23.88
C GLY A 40 -10.11 19.36 -24.68
N GLY A 41 -9.72 19.63 -25.92
CA GLY A 41 -10.49 20.49 -26.84
C GLY A 41 -11.71 19.83 -27.51
N THR A 42 -11.94 18.52 -27.31
CA THR A 42 -13.06 17.81 -27.91
C THR A 42 -14.35 18.10 -27.14
N PRO A 43 -15.51 18.35 -27.79
CA PRO A 43 -16.78 18.38 -27.10
C PRO A 43 -17.01 17.05 -26.35
N TYR A 44 -17.34 17.13 -25.06
CA TYR A 44 -17.40 15.92 -24.22
C TYR A 44 -18.50 14.93 -24.68
N ASP A 45 -19.57 15.41 -25.33
CA ASP A 45 -20.65 14.60 -25.93
C ASP A 45 -20.24 13.93 -27.27
N LYS A 46 -19.10 14.30 -27.85
CA LYS A 46 -18.55 13.76 -29.10
C LYS A 46 -17.45 12.74 -28.90
N VAL A 47 -16.97 12.53 -27.69
CA VAL A 47 -16.00 11.47 -27.41
C VAL A 47 -16.68 10.11 -27.53
N THR A 48 -16.24 9.30 -28.49
CA THR A 48 -16.81 7.97 -28.74
C THR A 48 -16.10 6.87 -28.00
N SER A 49 -16.78 5.74 -27.76
CA SER A 49 -16.14 4.55 -27.18
C SER A 49 -14.96 4.01 -28.01
N LYS A 50 -15.02 4.18 -29.35
CA LYS A 50 -13.92 3.79 -30.24
C LYS A 50 -12.67 4.63 -30.00
N GLN A 51 -12.85 5.96 -29.89
CA GLN A 51 -11.72 6.87 -29.59
C GLN A 51 -11.17 6.62 -28.20
N ALA A 52 -12.02 6.44 -27.18
CA ALA A 52 -11.61 6.14 -25.83
C ALA A 52 -10.81 4.82 -25.72
N LYS A 53 -11.24 3.78 -26.46
CA LYS A 53 -10.52 2.50 -26.54
C LYS A 53 -9.16 2.66 -27.21
N HIS A 54 -9.08 3.42 -28.30
CA HIS A 54 -7.82 3.68 -29.00
C HIS A 54 -6.83 4.43 -28.09
N ALA A 55 -7.29 5.49 -27.42
CA ALA A 55 -6.48 6.22 -26.44
C ALA A 55 -6.00 5.32 -25.28
N TYR A 56 -6.87 4.43 -24.78
CA TYR A 56 -6.46 3.46 -23.78
C TYR A 56 -5.31 2.56 -24.24
N GLU A 57 -5.34 2.04 -25.47
CA GLU A 57 -4.25 1.24 -26.03
C GLU A 57 -2.95 2.05 -26.17
N GLU A 58 -3.02 3.31 -26.58
CA GLU A 58 -1.85 4.20 -26.59
C GLU A 58 -1.28 4.41 -25.17
N TRP A 59 -2.13 4.61 -24.17
CA TRP A 59 -1.69 4.72 -22.77
C TRP A 59 -1.08 3.43 -22.25
N VAL A 60 -1.55 2.25 -22.70
CA VAL A 60 -0.97 0.94 -22.35
C VAL A 60 0.48 0.84 -22.79
N VAL A 61 0.86 1.40 -23.95
CA VAL A 61 2.26 1.46 -24.41
C VAL A 61 3.14 2.24 -23.43
N ARG A 62 2.57 3.28 -22.78
CA ARG A 62 3.27 4.05 -21.73
C ARG A 62 3.30 3.33 -20.38
N GLY A 63 2.45 2.34 -20.19
CA GLY A 63 2.37 1.49 -18.99
C GLY A 63 0.94 1.11 -18.61
N ILE A 64 0.71 -0.19 -18.37
CA ILE A 64 -0.62 -0.75 -18.05
C ILE A 64 -1.24 -0.07 -16.81
N THR A 65 -0.44 0.17 -15.79
CA THR A 65 -0.90 0.82 -14.54
C THR A 65 -1.38 2.25 -14.81
N LEU A 66 -0.60 3.04 -15.56
CA LEU A 66 -0.98 4.38 -15.99
C LEU A 66 -2.31 4.36 -16.75
N ALA A 67 -2.39 3.51 -17.81
CA ALA A 67 -3.59 3.38 -18.63
C ALA A 67 -4.84 3.05 -17.82
N ASN A 68 -4.72 2.11 -16.87
CA ASN A 68 -5.82 1.73 -15.97
C ASN A 68 -6.26 2.90 -15.08
N HIS A 69 -5.32 3.69 -14.56
CA HIS A 69 -5.66 4.85 -13.73
C HIS A 69 -6.30 5.97 -14.56
N VAL A 70 -5.75 6.30 -15.73
CA VAL A 70 -6.34 7.30 -16.64
C VAL A 70 -7.77 6.87 -17.02
N ARG A 71 -7.96 5.62 -17.45
CA ARG A 71 -9.28 5.06 -17.78
C ARG A 71 -10.26 5.19 -16.60
N ASN A 72 -9.82 4.84 -15.37
CA ASN A 72 -10.70 4.91 -14.20
C ASN A 72 -11.09 6.35 -13.87
N SER A 73 -10.14 7.29 -13.91
CA SER A 73 -10.39 8.71 -13.67
C SER A 73 -11.31 9.31 -14.75
N SER A 74 -11.06 8.98 -16.02
CA SER A 74 -11.93 9.38 -17.14
C SER A 74 -13.35 8.82 -17.00
N SER A 75 -13.46 7.55 -16.62
CA SER A 75 -14.78 6.91 -16.39
C SER A 75 -15.52 7.59 -15.24
N ARG A 76 -14.83 7.95 -14.15
CA ARG A 76 -15.45 8.68 -13.03
C ARG A 76 -15.90 10.08 -13.44
N LEU A 77 -15.10 10.79 -14.24
CA LEU A 77 -15.48 12.09 -14.80
C LEU A 77 -16.78 11.99 -15.61
N TYR A 78 -16.92 10.95 -16.46
CA TYR A 78 -18.12 10.76 -17.26
C TYR A 78 -19.32 10.26 -16.44
N HIS A 79 -19.13 9.54 -15.34
CA HIS A 79 -20.22 9.27 -14.40
C HIS A 79 -20.74 10.57 -13.81
N TYR A 80 -19.84 11.44 -13.30
CA TYR A 80 -20.24 12.77 -12.86
C TYR A 80 -20.97 13.55 -13.95
N ALA A 81 -20.51 13.49 -15.21
CA ALA A 81 -21.19 14.18 -16.32
C ALA A 81 -22.59 13.62 -16.56
N ILE A 82 -22.81 12.32 -16.39
CA ILE A 82 -24.12 11.69 -16.51
C ILE A 82 -25.03 12.10 -15.34
N ASP A 83 -24.53 12.04 -14.11
CA ASP A 83 -25.26 12.43 -12.90
C ASP A 83 -25.71 13.91 -12.94
N MET A 84 -24.92 14.76 -13.63
CA MET A 84 -25.23 16.18 -13.85
C MET A 84 -25.97 16.46 -15.17
N GLU A 85 -26.43 15.43 -15.86
CA GLU A 85 -27.14 15.52 -17.16
C GLU A 85 -26.33 16.24 -18.27
N TYR A 86 -24.99 16.27 -18.17
CA TYR A 86 -24.12 16.85 -19.21
C TYR A 86 -23.85 15.85 -20.33
N ALA A 87 -23.84 14.56 -20.05
CA ALA A 87 -23.64 13.49 -21.01
C ALA A 87 -24.66 12.36 -20.81
N THR A 88 -24.93 11.60 -21.87
CA THR A 88 -25.89 10.49 -21.85
C THR A 88 -25.23 9.13 -21.73
N PHE A 89 -23.93 9.03 -21.98
CA PHE A 89 -23.18 7.77 -21.86
C PHE A 89 -21.72 8.00 -21.46
N ASN A 90 -21.09 6.94 -20.98
CA ASN A 90 -19.69 6.94 -20.58
C ASN A 90 -18.81 6.20 -21.62
N PRO A 91 -18.00 6.91 -22.43
CA PRO A 91 -17.19 6.29 -23.48
C PRO A 91 -16.08 5.38 -22.93
N PHE A 92 -15.69 5.53 -21.64
CA PHE A 92 -14.68 4.72 -20.96
C PHE A 92 -15.28 3.54 -20.17
N GLY A 93 -16.60 3.46 -20.05
CA GLY A 93 -17.28 2.50 -19.18
C GLY A 93 -16.96 1.04 -19.52
N ASN A 94 -17.03 0.69 -20.79
CA ASN A 94 -16.90 -0.69 -21.28
C ASN A 94 -15.45 -1.12 -21.62
N ILE A 95 -14.45 -0.28 -21.36
CA ILE A 95 -13.06 -0.65 -21.61
C ILE A 95 -12.60 -1.64 -20.55
N LYS A 96 -12.28 -2.88 -20.96
CA LYS A 96 -11.70 -3.90 -20.08
C LYS A 96 -10.27 -3.51 -19.72
N ARG A 97 -9.99 -3.43 -18.43
CA ARG A 97 -8.62 -3.14 -17.92
C ARG A 97 -7.69 -4.31 -18.21
N LYS A 98 -6.47 -4.02 -18.64
CA LYS A 98 -5.40 -5.02 -18.68
C LYS A 98 -4.86 -5.25 -17.26
N THR A 99 -4.51 -6.49 -16.96
CA THR A 99 -3.91 -6.84 -15.68
C THR A 99 -2.40 -6.64 -15.77
N PRO A 100 -1.80 -5.75 -14.97
CA PRO A 100 -0.34 -5.67 -14.91
C PRO A 100 0.22 -6.91 -14.22
N ASP A 101 1.46 -7.26 -14.56
CA ASP A 101 2.18 -8.32 -13.87
C ASP A 101 2.28 -8.02 -12.38
N GLN A 102 1.94 -9.00 -11.58
CA GLN A 102 2.03 -8.89 -10.13
C GLN A 102 3.47 -9.12 -9.69
N ARG A 103 3.99 -8.16 -8.92
CA ARG A 103 5.26 -8.35 -8.25
C ARG A 103 5.14 -9.50 -7.25
N LYS A 104 6.06 -10.50 -7.33
CA LYS A 104 6.04 -11.71 -6.49
C LYS A 104 7.24 -11.81 -5.56
N VAL A 105 8.08 -10.78 -5.51
CA VAL A 105 9.28 -10.74 -4.68
C VAL A 105 8.90 -10.79 -3.20
N VAL A 106 9.59 -11.62 -2.47
CA VAL A 106 9.59 -11.72 -1.00
C VAL A 106 11.03 -11.61 -0.52
N TRP A 107 11.22 -11.10 0.68
CA TRP A 107 12.52 -11.09 1.34
C TRP A 107 12.78 -12.45 1.96
N SER A 108 14.04 -12.87 2.06
CA SER A 108 14.42 -13.97 2.93
C SER A 108 14.53 -13.47 4.39
N GLU A 109 14.51 -14.38 5.34
CA GLU A 109 14.75 -14.06 6.75
C GLU A 109 16.13 -13.39 6.94
N ASP A 110 17.14 -13.86 6.21
CA ASP A 110 18.48 -13.25 6.21
C ASP A 110 18.47 -11.82 5.66
N ASP A 111 17.70 -11.53 4.60
CA ASP A 111 17.57 -10.16 4.07
C ASP A 111 16.96 -9.23 5.11
N VAL A 112 15.93 -9.67 5.83
CA VAL A 112 15.28 -8.89 6.89
C VAL A 112 16.28 -8.65 8.03
N ARG A 113 16.97 -9.68 8.49
CA ARG A 113 17.98 -9.58 9.55
C ARG A 113 19.11 -8.62 9.17
N HIS A 114 19.74 -8.78 8.01
CA HIS A 114 20.81 -7.89 7.57
C HIS A 114 20.34 -6.43 7.44
N PHE A 115 19.11 -6.20 6.99
CA PHE A 115 18.55 -4.86 6.96
C PHE A 115 18.41 -4.26 8.35
N LEU A 116 17.84 -5.01 9.30
CA LEU A 116 17.62 -4.55 10.67
C LEU A 116 18.92 -4.33 11.42
N ASP A 117 19.88 -5.25 11.31
CA ASP A 117 21.22 -5.09 11.91
C ASP A 117 21.91 -3.81 11.40
N THR A 118 21.85 -3.57 10.09
CA THR A 118 22.40 -2.36 9.49
C THR A 118 21.66 -1.11 9.93
N ALA A 119 20.33 -1.14 9.95
CA ALA A 119 19.53 0.01 10.34
C ALA A 119 19.71 0.37 11.81
N TYR A 120 19.83 -0.62 12.69
CA TYR A 120 19.99 -0.41 14.13
C TYR A 120 21.44 -0.09 14.56
N SER A 121 22.42 -0.33 13.69
CA SER A 121 23.80 0.12 13.94
C SER A 121 23.96 1.65 13.91
N SER A 122 22.95 2.38 13.40
CA SER A 122 22.99 3.84 13.28
C SER A 122 21.72 4.50 13.86
N PHE A 123 21.93 5.48 14.73
CA PHE A 123 20.83 6.31 15.24
C PHE A 123 20.00 6.98 14.12
N GLU A 124 20.67 7.41 13.03
CA GLU A 124 19.98 8.04 11.90
C GLU A 124 19.04 7.09 11.17
N TRP A 125 19.31 5.78 11.17
CA TRP A 125 18.52 4.77 10.47
C TRP A 125 17.57 4.00 11.38
N ARG A 126 17.69 4.14 12.69
CA ARG A 126 16.89 3.37 13.67
C ARG A 126 15.38 3.50 13.43
N SER A 127 14.88 4.72 13.20
CA SER A 127 13.45 4.91 12.87
C SER A 127 13.04 4.20 11.56
N ILE A 128 13.95 4.07 10.59
CA ILE A 128 13.68 3.34 9.34
C ILE A 128 13.65 1.84 9.64
N GLY A 129 14.61 1.33 10.42
CA GLY A 129 14.62 -0.05 10.91
C GLY A 129 13.33 -0.41 11.62
N LEU A 130 12.91 0.44 12.54
CA LEU A 130 11.67 0.23 13.31
C LEU A 130 10.42 0.21 12.42
N ILE A 131 10.30 1.11 11.44
CA ILE A 131 9.18 1.08 10.47
C ILE A 131 9.19 -0.25 9.68
N VAL A 132 10.36 -0.73 9.29
CA VAL A 132 10.54 -1.98 8.53
C VAL A 132 10.19 -3.18 9.40
N GLN A 133 10.70 -3.24 10.63
CA GLN A 133 10.40 -4.31 11.58
C GLN A 133 8.91 -4.40 11.87
N MET A 134 8.25 -3.30 12.22
CA MET A 134 6.80 -3.23 12.43
C MET A 134 6.02 -3.67 11.18
N ALA A 135 6.45 -3.27 9.98
CA ALA A 135 5.77 -3.65 8.75
C ALA A 135 5.90 -5.14 8.43
N TYR A 136 7.03 -5.74 8.77
CA TYR A 136 7.32 -7.16 8.60
C TYR A 136 6.61 -8.02 9.63
N GLU A 137 6.89 -7.82 10.92
CA GLU A 137 6.34 -8.65 12.00
C GLU A 137 4.82 -8.58 12.09
N TRP A 138 4.26 -7.38 12.01
CA TRP A 138 2.82 -7.19 12.03
C TRP A 138 2.14 -7.33 10.67
N CYS A 139 2.89 -7.62 9.62
CA CYS A 139 2.38 -7.72 8.25
C CYS A 139 1.54 -6.49 7.85
N GLN A 140 1.94 -5.29 8.30
CA GLN A 140 1.21 -4.05 8.06
C GLN A 140 1.79 -3.25 6.88
N ARG A 141 1.02 -2.28 6.39
CA ARG A 141 1.50 -1.41 5.31
C ARG A 141 2.51 -0.42 5.85
N LEU A 142 3.62 -0.22 5.13
CA LEU A 142 4.59 0.85 5.45
C LEU A 142 3.94 2.21 5.65
N GLY A 143 2.86 2.48 4.87
CA GLY A 143 2.11 3.73 4.97
C GLY A 143 1.46 3.93 6.32
N ASP A 144 1.02 2.86 6.97
CA ASP A 144 0.42 2.88 8.29
C ASP A 144 1.51 2.93 9.37
N MET A 145 2.55 2.08 9.26
CA MET A 145 3.64 2.02 10.26
C MET A 145 4.43 3.33 10.41
N ARG A 146 4.73 4.01 9.30
CA ARG A 146 5.41 5.31 9.35
C ARG A 146 4.60 6.43 10.03
N LEU A 147 3.29 6.26 10.17
CA LEU A 147 2.37 7.24 10.79
C LEU A 147 1.94 6.80 12.20
N LEU A 148 2.44 5.66 12.68
CA LEU A 148 2.09 5.14 13.98
C LEU A 148 2.47 6.16 15.06
N THR A 149 1.56 6.36 16.02
CA THR A 149 1.75 7.23 17.18
C THR A 149 1.86 6.40 18.46
N TRP A 150 2.38 7.00 19.53
CA TRP A 150 2.48 6.33 20.82
C TRP A 150 1.12 5.92 21.37
N ASP A 151 0.04 6.67 21.04
CA ASP A 151 -1.33 6.33 21.42
C ASP A 151 -1.85 5.01 20.84
N ASN A 152 -1.17 4.50 19.79
CA ASN A 152 -1.50 3.19 19.22
C ASN A 152 -0.87 2.01 20.00
N LEU A 153 0.05 2.27 20.94
CA LEU A 153 0.83 1.26 21.62
C LEU A 153 0.51 1.21 23.11
N ASP A 154 0.23 0.05 23.60
CA ASP A 154 0.24 -0.28 25.01
C ASP A 154 1.49 -1.13 25.26
N LEU A 155 2.61 -0.47 25.61
CA LEU A 155 3.88 -1.14 25.83
C LEU A 155 3.86 -2.04 27.08
N PRO A 156 3.27 -1.66 28.23
CA PRO A 156 3.10 -2.54 29.37
C PRO A 156 2.36 -3.83 29.04
N ASP A 157 1.22 -3.74 28.36
CA ASP A 157 0.41 -4.89 27.97
C ASP A 157 0.85 -5.53 26.64
N ARG A 158 1.89 -4.98 25.99
CA ARG A 158 2.46 -5.45 24.73
C ARG A 158 1.43 -5.59 23.62
N LYS A 159 0.67 -4.52 23.36
CA LYS A 159 -0.39 -4.48 22.35
C LYS A 159 -0.25 -3.29 21.39
N LEU A 160 -0.49 -3.55 20.13
CA LEU A 160 -0.76 -2.54 19.12
C LEU A 160 -2.26 -2.46 18.85
N TYR A 161 -2.82 -1.26 18.84
CA TYR A 161 -4.17 -0.96 18.37
C TYR A 161 -4.09 -0.10 17.10
N LEU A 162 -4.54 -0.63 15.98
CA LEU A 162 -4.40 0.04 14.68
C LEU A 162 -5.69 0.04 13.87
N GLU A 163 -6.20 1.21 13.51
CA GLU A 163 -7.14 1.39 12.40
C GLU A 163 -6.35 1.64 11.11
N GLN A 164 -6.41 0.69 10.16
CA GLN A 164 -5.70 0.79 8.90
C GLN A 164 -6.22 1.95 8.02
N SER A 165 -5.32 2.79 7.51
CA SER A 165 -5.67 4.01 6.76
C SER A 165 -6.47 3.76 5.48
N LYS A 166 -6.28 2.61 4.81
CA LYS A 166 -6.88 2.35 3.48
C LYS A 166 -8.30 1.78 3.55
N LYS A 167 -8.57 0.86 4.46
CA LYS A 167 -9.86 0.14 4.54
C LYS A 167 -10.56 0.30 5.89
N ARG A 168 -9.98 1.08 6.80
CA ARG A 168 -10.44 1.26 8.19
C ARG A 168 -10.67 -0.07 8.93
N ALA A 169 -9.91 -1.11 8.56
CA ALA A 169 -9.92 -2.35 9.32
C ALA A 169 -9.16 -2.13 10.64
N GLU A 170 -9.77 -2.50 11.73
CA GLU A 170 -9.18 -2.47 13.06
C GLU A 170 -8.46 -3.79 13.31
N VAL A 171 -7.24 -3.72 13.83
CA VAL A 171 -6.47 -4.88 14.26
C VAL A 171 -5.85 -4.59 15.62
N THR A 172 -5.82 -5.62 16.47
CA THR A 172 -5.07 -5.62 17.73
C THR A 172 -4.02 -6.72 17.62
N LEU A 173 -2.74 -6.35 17.73
CA LEU A 173 -1.64 -7.28 17.51
C LEU A 173 -0.70 -7.32 18.72
N PRO A 174 -0.11 -8.48 19.04
CA PRO A 174 0.90 -8.58 20.08
C PRO A 174 2.21 -7.89 19.65
N ILE A 175 2.99 -7.49 20.64
CA ILE A 175 4.34 -6.97 20.48
C ILE A 175 5.32 -7.99 21.01
N GLU A 176 6.07 -8.63 20.12
CA GLU A 176 7.09 -9.64 20.45
C GLU A 176 8.32 -9.01 21.13
N ASP A 177 9.13 -9.81 21.80
CA ASP A 177 10.21 -9.35 22.68
C ASP A 177 11.20 -8.42 22.01
N ASP A 178 11.68 -8.77 20.83
CA ASP A 178 12.70 -7.98 20.10
C ASP A 178 12.14 -6.61 19.69
N LEU A 179 10.94 -6.58 19.12
CA LEU A 179 10.27 -5.34 18.75
C LEU A 179 9.91 -4.50 19.97
N HIS A 180 9.48 -5.13 21.06
CA HIS A 180 9.16 -4.45 22.32
C HIS A 180 10.39 -3.72 22.88
N SER A 181 11.55 -4.39 22.93
CA SER A 181 12.79 -3.81 23.40
C SER A 181 13.20 -2.58 22.58
N MET A 182 13.06 -2.66 21.25
CA MET A 182 13.32 -1.53 20.36
C MET A 182 12.32 -0.38 20.53
N LEU A 183 11.06 -0.68 20.78
CA LEU A 183 10.02 0.33 21.02
C LEU A 183 10.24 1.06 22.35
N VAL A 184 10.64 0.35 23.40
CA VAL A 184 10.99 0.96 24.71
C VAL A 184 12.16 1.91 24.55
N GLN A 185 13.25 1.46 23.92
CA GLN A 185 14.41 2.34 23.65
C GLN A 185 14.02 3.55 22.78
N GLN A 186 13.16 3.36 21.78
CA GLN A 186 12.68 4.43 20.93
C GLN A 186 11.82 5.44 21.71
N GLN A 187 11.02 4.95 22.69
CA GLN A 187 10.19 5.82 23.53
C GLN A 187 11.05 6.69 24.45
N GLU A 188 12.16 6.17 24.98
CA GLU A 188 13.09 6.97 25.78
C GLU A 188 13.64 8.18 24.99
N ASP A 189 13.97 7.97 23.69
CA ASP A 189 14.55 9.02 22.86
C ASP A 189 13.52 9.93 22.18
N PHE A 190 12.32 9.42 21.87
CA PHE A 190 11.31 10.11 21.06
C PHE A 190 9.91 10.16 21.68
N GLY A 191 9.71 9.71 22.91
CA GLY A 191 8.41 9.72 23.59
C GLY A 191 7.83 11.11 23.85
N PHE A 192 8.66 12.17 23.77
CA PHE A 192 8.23 13.57 23.95
C PHE A 192 7.47 14.14 22.74
N GLN A 193 7.37 13.41 21.66
CA GLN A 193 6.62 13.77 20.44
C GLN A 193 5.70 12.60 20.00
N GLN A 194 4.74 12.83 19.13
CA GLN A 194 3.64 11.90 18.91
C GLN A 194 3.99 10.63 18.10
N TYR A 195 4.98 10.67 17.18
CA TYR A 195 5.24 9.55 16.26
C TYR A 195 6.21 8.53 16.85
N VAL A 196 5.92 7.23 16.67
CA VAL A 196 6.80 6.14 17.10
C VAL A 196 8.13 6.17 16.35
N ALA A 197 8.11 6.37 15.04
CA ALA A 197 9.31 6.36 14.21
C ALA A 197 9.42 7.64 13.34
N PRO A 198 9.69 8.79 13.97
CA PRO A 198 9.82 10.05 13.25
C PRO A 198 11.12 10.13 12.47
N ARG A 199 11.25 11.13 11.62
CA ARG A 199 12.55 11.53 11.07
C ARG A 199 13.42 12.03 12.22
N VAL A 200 14.66 11.55 12.27
CA VAL A 200 15.61 11.88 13.36
C VAL A 200 15.88 13.38 13.43
N ARG A 201 15.92 14.06 12.29
CA ARG A 201 16.10 15.50 12.24
C ARG A 201 14.74 16.21 12.12
N PRO A 202 14.38 17.05 13.08
CA PRO A 202 13.14 17.81 13.01
C PRO A 202 13.15 18.78 11.82
N VAL A 203 11.96 19.11 11.34
CA VAL A 203 11.76 20.17 10.35
C VAL A 203 11.37 21.43 11.12
N ARG A 204 12.23 22.44 11.12
CA ARG A 204 12.15 23.59 12.04
C ARG A 204 12.21 23.09 13.49
N THR A 205 11.10 23.08 14.22
CA THR A 205 11.02 22.64 15.62
C THR A 205 10.18 21.36 15.81
N ALA A 206 9.60 20.82 14.74
CA ALA A 206 8.66 19.70 14.82
C ALA A 206 9.23 18.43 14.21
N TYR A 207 9.11 17.32 14.93
CA TYR A 207 9.36 15.99 14.39
C TYR A 207 8.24 15.59 13.44
N GLN A 208 8.61 15.05 12.29
CA GLN A 208 7.70 14.69 11.22
C GLN A 208 7.87 13.23 10.84
N PRO A 209 6.80 12.52 10.46
CA PRO A 209 6.93 11.18 9.91
C PRO A 209 7.61 11.23 8.54
N TYR A 210 8.18 10.11 8.13
CA TYR A 210 8.69 9.97 6.77
C TYR A 210 7.54 10.09 5.75
N SER A 211 7.71 10.84 4.66
CA SER A 211 6.89 10.61 3.46
C SER A 211 7.25 9.25 2.85
N LEU A 212 6.32 8.59 2.15
CA LEU A 212 6.61 7.30 1.50
C LEU A 212 7.80 7.39 0.53
N GLU A 213 7.92 8.50 -0.17
CA GLU A 213 9.05 8.73 -1.09
C GLU A 213 10.38 8.82 -0.34
N ARG A 214 10.43 9.60 0.76
CA ARG A 214 11.63 9.73 1.59
C ARG A 214 12.01 8.41 2.27
N LEU A 215 11.01 7.69 2.79
CA LEU A 215 11.21 6.37 3.39
C LEU A 215 11.79 5.39 2.35
N SER A 216 11.24 5.38 1.14
CA SER A 216 11.74 4.53 0.06
C SER A 216 13.18 4.87 -0.34
N LYS A 217 13.52 6.17 -0.43
CA LYS A 217 14.90 6.61 -0.75
C LYS A 217 15.86 6.27 0.38
N ALA A 218 15.51 6.57 1.62
CA ALA A 218 16.37 6.29 2.78
C ALA A 218 16.51 4.78 3.01
N GLY A 219 15.43 4.01 2.91
CA GLY A 219 15.49 2.55 2.99
C GLY A 219 16.35 1.92 1.89
N ARG A 220 16.38 2.50 0.68
CA ARG A 220 17.29 2.04 -0.38
C ARG A 220 18.77 2.26 -0.01
N VAL A 221 19.10 3.33 0.72
CA VAL A 221 20.47 3.53 1.23
C VAL A 221 20.81 2.43 2.23
N VAL A 222 19.95 2.15 3.21
CA VAL A 222 20.16 1.08 4.19
C VAL A 222 20.30 -0.28 3.51
N MET A 223 19.44 -0.59 2.52
CA MET A 223 19.50 -1.85 1.77
C MET A 223 20.85 -2.04 1.06
N ARG A 224 21.40 -0.98 0.46
CA ARG A 224 22.71 -1.04 -0.20
C ARG A 224 23.83 -1.23 0.78
N GLU A 225 23.78 -0.55 1.92
CA GLU A 225 24.77 -0.72 2.99
C GLU A 225 24.71 -2.15 3.57
N ALA A 226 23.51 -2.73 3.68
CA ALA A 226 23.29 -4.11 4.08
C ALA A 226 23.65 -5.14 2.99
N GLY A 227 24.11 -4.73 1.81
CA GLY A 227 24.46 -5.62 0.70
C GLY A 227 23.26 -6.33 0.05
N LEU A 228 22.04 -5.80 0.21
CA LEU A 228 20.82 -6.42 -0.28
C LEU A 228 20.59 -6.17 -1.77
N SER A 229 19.89 -7.10 -2.42
CA SER A 229 19.53 -7.02 -3.84
C SER A 229 18.72 -5.75 -4.17
N ASP A 230 19.03 -5.11 -5.30
CA ASP A 230 18.26 -3.98 -5.84
C ASP A 230 16.83 -4.34 -6.27
N GLU A 231 16.54 -5.64 -6.40
CA GLU A 231 15.18 -6.12 -6.67
C GLU A 231 14.25 -5.99 -5.48
N LEU A 232 14.76 -6.05 -4.25
CA LEU A 232 13.96 -5.93 -3.03
C LEU A 232 13.40 -4.52 -2.87
N ARG A 233 12.23 -4.41 -2.28
CA ARG A 233 11.57 -3.13 -1.94
C ARG A 233 10.92 -3.23 -0.57
N LEU A 234 10.96 -2.15 0.20
CA LEU A 234 10.31 -2.10 1.51
C LEU A 234 8.82 -2.44 1.46
N MET A 235 8.14 -2.14 0.36
CA MET A 235 6.73 -2.47 0.17
C MET A 235 6.44 -3.98 0.10
N ASP A 236 7.45 -4.81 -0.12
CA ASP A 236 7.31 -6.27 -0.20
C ASP A 236 7.18 -6.93 1.19
N LEU A 237 7.58 -6.25 2.28
CA LEU A 237 7.63 -6.81 3.64
C LEU A 237 6.29 -7.39 4.13
N ARG A 238 5.18 -6.68 3.93
CA ARG A 238 3.85 -7.21 4.24
C ARG A 238 3.53 -8.48 3.44
N ARG A 239 3.99 -8.56 2.18
CA ARG A 239 3.90 -9.77 1.37
C ARG A 239 4.75 -10.87 1.97
N THR A 240 5.99 -10.56 2.36
CA THR A 240 6.92 -11.50 2.97
C THR A 240 6.29 -12.17 4.18
N GLY A 241 5.96 -11.44 5.24
CA GLY A 241 5.38 -12.03 6.44
C GLY A 241 4.02 -12.72 6.20
N THR A 242 3.20 -12.20 5.26
CA THR A 242 1.95 -12.90 4.88
C THR A 242 2.25 -14.24 4.18
N THR A 243 3.29 -14.33 3.35
CA THR A 243 3.68 -15.56 2.66
C THR A 243 4.23 -16.57 3.65
N GLU A 244 5.05 -16.14 4.61
CA GLU A 244 5.59 -16.98 5.69
C GLU A 244 4.46 -17.59 6.53
N MET A 245 3.44 -16.81 6.92
CA MET A 245 2.28 -17.36 7.62
C MET A 245 1.56 -18.43 6.79
N VAL A 246 1.41 -18.23 5.48
CA VAL A 246 0.82 -19.24 4.58
C VAL A 246 1.68 -20.51 4.52
N GLU A 247 2.99 -20.36 4.42
CA GLU A 247 3.95 -21.48 4.37
C GLU A 247 4.01 -22.24 5.69
N ALA A 248 3.85 -21.54 6.82
CA ALA A 248 3.71 -22.14 8.15
C ALA A 248 2.36 -22.86 8.38
N GLY A 249 1.42 -22.77 7.43
CA GLY A 249 0.12 -23.43 7.54
C GLY A 249 -0.90 -22.69 8.40
N VAL A 250 -0.68 -21.40 8.68
CA VAL A 250 -1.63 -20.57 9.44
C VAL A 250 -2.96 -20.47 8.68
N SER A 251 -4.07 -20.60 9.40
CA SER A 251 -5.40 -20.55 8.78
C SER A 251 -5.69 -19.18 8.16
N MET A 252 -6.51 -19.18 7.08
CA MET A 252 -6.89 -17.93 6.41
C MET A 252 -7.53 -16.91 7.35
N GLY A 253 -8.34 -17.36 8.31
CA GLY A 253 -8.96 -16.48 9.30
C GLY A 253 -7.93 -15.79 10.18
N GLN A 254 -6.93 -16.50 10.66
CA GLN A 254 -5.83 -15.96 11.46
C GLN A 254 -4.97 -14.98 10.65
N ILE A 255 -4.64 -15.33 9.38
CA ILE A 255 -3.92 -14.41 8.49
C ILE A 255 -4.71 -13.11 8.27
N MET A 256 -6.03 -13.21 8.10
CA MET A 256 -6.89 -12.04 7.96
C MET A 256 -6.94 -11.19 9.25
N SER A 257 -6.94 -11.80 10.42
CA SER A 257 -6.90 -11.11 11.71
C SER A 257 -5.60 -10.31 11.89
N VAL A 258 -4.46 -10.87 11.49
CA VAL A 258 -3.17 -10.16 11.54
C VAL A 258 -3.12 -9.07 10.48
N THR A 259 -3.46 -9.39 9.24
CA THR A 259 -3.26 -8.48 8.11
C THR A 259 -4.37 -7.43 7.95
N GLY A 260 -5.52 -7.58 8.61
CA GLY A 260 -6.68 -6.72 8.43
C GLY A 260 -7.33 -6.84 7.04
N HIS A 261 -7.20 -7.99 6.37
CA HIS A 261 -7.92 -8.23 5.12
C HIS A 261 -9.39 -8.57 5.40
N THR A 262 -10.30 -7.75 4.94
CA THR A 262 -11.76 -7.96 5.08
C THR A 262 -12.33 -8.89 4.02
N ASN A 263 -11.57 -9.20 2.94
CA ASN A 263 -12.01 -10.08 1.86
C ASN A 263 -10.96 -11.19 1.65
N PRO A 264 -11.36 -12.48 1.77
CA PRO A 264 -10.47 -13.63 1.53
C PRO A 264 -9.76 -13.61 0.16
N GLN A 265 -10.40 -13.06 -0.88
CA GLN A 265 -9.78 -12.89 -2.19
C GLN A 265 -8.50 -12.05 -2.15
N SER A 266 -8.36 -11.18 -1.16
CA SER A 266 -7.14 -10.37 -0.98
C SER A 266 -5.96 -11.19 -0.43
N VAL A 267 -6.20 -12.34 0.19
CA VAL A 267 -5.18 -13.27 0.69
C VAL A 267 -4.75 -14.28 -0.38
N LYS A 268 -5.63 -14.61 -1.32
CA LYS A 268 -5.33 -15.58 -2.41
C LYS A 268 -4.00 -15.37 -3.14
N PRO A 269 -3.54 -14.14 -3.44
CA PRO A 269 -2.25 -13.93 -4.12
C PRO A 269 -1.03 -14.42 -3.32
N TYR A 270 -1.17 -14.64 -2.01
CA TYR A 270 -0.12 -15.17 -1.13
C TYR A 270 -0.20 -16.69 -1.00
N MET A 271 -1.39 -17.27 -1.27
CA MET A 271 -1.59 -18.73 -1.23
C MET A 271 -0.97 -19.35 -2.48
N LYS A 272 0.27 -19.76 -2.37
CA LYS A 272 0.93 -20.53 -3.42
C LYS A 272 0.75 -22.01 -3.14
N ASN A 273 0.54 -22.82 -4.19
CA ASN A 273 0.66 -24.28 -4.09
C ASN A 273 2.16 -24.63 -3.99
N THR A 274 2.74 -24.48 -2.81
CA THR A 274 4.12 -24.84 -2.55
C THR A 274 4.19 -26.29 -2.08
N PHE A 275 5.33 -26.96 -2.35
CA PHE A 275 5.59 -28.28 -1.79
C PHE A 275 5.54 -28.27 -0.26
N ALA A 276 6.07 -27.22 0.37
CA ALA A 276 6.04 -27.05 1.83
C ALA A 276 4.60 -27.02 2.36
N SER A 277 3.72 -26.20 1.76
CA SER A 277 2.30 -26.14 2.15
C SER A 277 1.57 -27.46 1.99
N ALA A 278 1.82 -28.18 0.88
CA ALA A 278 1.24 -29.50 0.65
C ALA A 278 1.77 -30.53 1.66
N ASN A 279 3.07 -30.52 1.94
CA ASN A 279 3.69 -31.41 2.93
C ASN A 279 3.16 -31.16 4.34
N ASN A 280 3.04 -29.90 4.76
CA ASN A 280 2.46 -29.53 6.06
C ASN A 280 1.01 -30.03 6.18
N ALA A 281 0.19 -29.83 5.15
CA ALA A 281 -1.20 -30.28 5.14
C ALA A 281 -1.30 -31.81 5.28
N LEU A 282 -0.46 -32.56 4.58
CA LEU A 282 -0.43 -34.03 4.67
C LEU A 282 0.11 -34.51 6.02
N THR A 283 1.07 -33.82 6.62
CA THR A 283 1.61 -34.13 7.96
C THR A 283 0.56 -33.88 9.04
N MET A 284 -0.12 -32.74 9.00
CA MET A 284 -1.22 -32.41 9.92
C MET A 284 -2.38 -33.42 9.83
N ARG A 285 -2.72 -33.87 8.62
CA ARG A 285 -3.73 -34.94 8.43
C ARG A 285 -3.33 -36.22 9.13
N LYS A 286 -2.06 -36.66 9.02
CA LYS A 286 -1.55 -37.89 9.64
C LYS A 286 -1.43 -37.79 11.17
N SER A 287 -1.18 -36.60 11.73
CA SER A 287 -1.10 -36.42 13.19
C SER A 287 -2.46 -36.53 13.88
N ARG A 288 -3.56 -36.21 13.15
CA ARG A 288 -4.93 -36.37 13.67
C ARG A 288 -5.30 -37.84 13.95
N ASP A 289 -4.78 -38.77 13.17
CA ASP A 289 -5.06 -40.22 13.37
C ASP A 289 -4.30 -40.84 14.54
N LYS A 290 -3.38 -40.10 15.20
CA LYS A 290 -2.61 -40.57 16.36
C LYS A 290 -3.15 -40.05 17.70
N SER A 291 -4.18 -39.22 17.70
CA SER A 291 -4.79 -38.59 18.87
C SER A 291 -6.18 -39.17 19.19
N THR A 292 -6.58 -40.24 18.53
CA THR A 292 -7.75 -41.07 18.80
C THR A 292 -7.28 -42.47 19.20
#